data_c0b6d416b327a072801cb1cd064a2141
#
_entry.id   c0b6d416b327a072801cb1cd064a2141
#
_cell.length_a   1.000
_cell.length_b   1.000
_cell.length_c   1.000
_cell.angle_alpha   90.00
_cell.angle_beta   90.00
_cell.angle_gamma   90.00
#
_symmetry.space_group_name_H-M   'P 1'
#
loop_
_entity.id
_entity.type
_entity.pdbx_description
1 polymer ?
#
loop_
_entity_poly.entity_id
_entity_poly.type
_entity_poly.pdbx_seq_one_letter_code
_entity_poly.pdbx_strand_id
1 'polypeptide(L)'
;MMLYNIPITTNFLTEERSCFMPPELELEELEHQLENFYDPDEFHREVVYYDVHSPESVSRDEARNADKRAIETFGIPSILLMENAALAFVREVKEYAVFAIVCSPGSNGGDGLAVARHLCILGKDVRVYIVGDPKKGSDDFKTNLKIMSKLAPEVLNTVNDDNFEEFESALRGCETCIDAIFGTGLNRPVEGIFKRVIEAMNSLATHITSVDIPSGLDCDTGEPLGVCVRATRTVTFHRMKKGLDVSPQYGGDITVTYIGIPN
;
A
#
# COMPACT_ATOMS: atom_id res chain seq x y z
N MET A 1 19.43 20.44 -17.26
CA MET A 1 20.52 20.71 -16.31
C MET A 1 20.32 22.12 -15.80
N MET A 2 19.52 22.28 -14.77
CA MET A 2 19.34 23.54 -14.04
C MET A 2 19.31 23.16 -12.55
N LEU A 3 20.41 23.46 -11.87
CA LEU A 3 20.57 23.36 -10.44
C LEU A 3 19.80 24.50 -9.79
N TYR A 4 18.78 24.19 -8.99
CA TYR A 4 18.19 25.17 -8.11
C TYR A 4 19.07 25.30 -6.87
N ASN A 5 19.89 26.36 -6.84
CA ASN A 5 20.50 26.85 -5.62
C ASN A 5 19.39 27.43 -4.74
N ILE A 6 19.07 26.79 -3.62
CA ILE A 6 18.28 27.38 -2.55
C ILE A 6 19.27 28.09 -1.62
N PRO A 7 19.25 29.41 -1.50
CA PRO A 7 20.07 30.09 -0.51
C PRO A 7 19.50 29.81 0.89
N ILE A 8 20.30 29.16 1.73
CA ILE A 8 20.02 29.11 3.16
C ILE A 8 20.21 30.50 3.72
N THR A 9 19.15 31.28 3.81
CA THR A 9 19.15 32.53 4.56
C THR A 9 19.13 32.22 6.05
N THR A 10 20.23 32.49 6.70
CA THR A 10 20.41 32.60 8.15
C THR A 10 19.46 33.63 8.75
N ASN A 11 18.24 33.25 9.08
CA ASN A 11 17.33 34.08 9.89
C ASN A 11 16.31 33.18 10.62
N PHE A 12 16.79 32.30 11.51
CA PHE A 12 15.95 31.60 12.47
C PHE A 12 16.62 31.54 13.87
N LEU A 13 17.16 32.63 14.33
CA LEU A 13 17.63 32.75 15.71
C LEU A 13 17.26 34.11 16.28
N THR A 14 15.98 34.36 16.51
CA THR A 14 15.49 35.27 17.57
C THR A 14 14.02 35.00 17.77
N GLU A 15 13.68 34.17 18.78
CA GLU A 15 12.60 34.35 19.76
C GLU A 15 12.28 33.00 20.43
N GLU A 16 12.69 32.92 21.67
CA GLU A 16 12.19 32.13 22.80
C GLU A 16 11.38 30.86 22.51
N ARG A 17 12.08 29.70 22.40
CA ARG A 17 11.60 28.44 22.97
C ARG A 17 12.78 27.70 23.59
N SER A 18 12.73 27.55 24.94
CA SER A 18 13.65 26.71 25.71
C SER A 18 13.50 25.24 25.26
N CYS A 19 14.28 24.84 24.29
CA CYS A 19 14.52 23.45 24.01
C CYS A 19 15.84 23.11 24.70
N PHE A 20 15.83 22.09 25.56
CA PHE A 20 17.00 21.58 26.26
C PHE A 20 18.07 21.22 25.22
N MET A 21 19.01 22.12 25.02
CA MET A 21 20.28 21.81 24.38
C MET A 21 21.27 21.46 25.50
N PRO A 22 22.00 20.35 25.41
CA PRO A 22 23.14 20.14 26.32
C PRO A 22 24.16 21.26 26.10
N PRO A 23 24.78 21.76 27.17
CA PRO A 23 25.81 22.80 27.03
C PRO A 23 27.06 22.21 26.37
N GLU A 24 27.63 22.97 25.44
CA GLU A 24 28.97 22.79 24.89
C GLU A 24 29.15 21.67 23.84
N LEU A 25 28.43 21.76 22.72
CA LEU A 25 28.93 21.25 21.44
C LEU A 25 29.17 22.48 20.56
N GLU A 26 30.42 22.74 20.19
CA GLU A 26 30.77 23.80 19.26
C GLU A 26 30.13 23.50 17.89
N LEU A 27 29.66 24.51 17.19
CA LEU A 27 28.98 24.37 15.89
C LEU A 27 29.83 23.58 14.87
N GLU A 28 31.13 23.69 14.92
CA GLU A 28 32.11 22.94 14.09
C GLU A 28 32.06 21.41 14.36
N GLU A 29 31.81 21.01 15.60
CA GLU A 29 31.68 19.59 15.96
C GLU A 29 30.34 18.98 15.51
N LEU A 30 29.30 19.78 15.51
CA LEU A 30 27.99 19.40 14.96
C LEU A 30 28.01 19.32 13.43
N GLU A 31 28.65 20.26 12.77
CA GLU A 31 28.83 20.26 11.31
C GLU A 31 29.68 19.04 10.88
N HIS A 32 30.74 18.74 11.58
CA HIS A 32 31.57 17.54 11.32
C HIS A 32 30.84 16.23 11.61
N GLN A 33 29.93 16.19 12.59
CA GLN A 33 29.10 15.01 12.85
C GLN A 33 28.00 14.87 11.81
N LEU A 34 27.43 15.97 11.31
CA LEU A 34 26.42 15.96 10.26
C LEU A 34 27.03 15.60 8.88
N GLU A 35 28.26 16.05 8.58
CA GLU A 35 28.97 15.67 7.37
C GLU A 35 29.33 14.17 7.35
N ASN A 36 29.61 13.57 8.52
CA ASN A 36 29.84 12.13 8.64
C ASN A 36 28.55 11.30 8.77
N PHE A 37 27.40 11.93 8.98
CA PHE A 37 26.10 11.24 9.09
C PHE A 37 25.32 11.23 7.76
N TYR A 38 25.72 12.02 6.78
CA TYR A 38 25.04 12.14 5.51
C TYR A 38 26.03 11.96 4.35
N ASP A 39 26.30 10.71 3.98
CA ASP A 39 26.87 10.39 2.68
C ASP A 39 25.73 10.14 1.69
N PRO A 40 25.50 11.05 0.71
CA PRO A 40 24.47 10.87 -0.29
C PRO A 40 24.67 9.59 -1.13
N ASP A 41 25.91 9.09 -1.26
CA ASP A 41 26.23 7.87 -1.97
C ASP A 41 26.01 6.62 -1.10
N GLU A 42 26.08 6.73 0.24
CA GLU A 42 25.76 5.65 1.17
C GLU A 42 24.25 5.42 1.25
N PHE A 43 23.43 6.47 1.14
CA PHE A 43 21.97 6.38 1.08
C PHE A 43 21.47 5.72 -0.23
N HIS A 44 22.29 5.71 -1.26
CA HIS A 44 22.01 4.98 -2.51
C HIS A 44 22.51 3.53 -2.48
N ARG A 45 23.35 3.14 -1.49
CA ARG A 45 23.90 1.77 -1.39
C ARG A 45 23.20 0.90 -0.36
N GLU A 46 22.58 1.48 0.64
CA GLU A 46 21.73 0.79 1.60
C GLU A 46 20.25 1.17 1.42
N VAL A 47 19.69 0.98 0.25
CA VAL A 47 18.45 0.23 0.25
C VAL A 47 18.88 -1.09 0.84
N VAL A 48 18.78 -1.21 2.16
CA VAL A 48 18.96 -2.47 2.86
C VAL A 48 18.00 -3.39 2.13
N TYR A 49 18.52 -4.17 1.19
CA TYR A 49 17.94 -5.42 0.81
C TYR A 49 17.98 -6.23 2.08
N TYR A 50 17.07 -5.93 3.01
CA TYR A 50 16.74 -6.88 4.03
C TYR A 50 16.53 -8.15 3.26
N ASP A 51 17.32 -9.12 3.62
CA ASP A 51 17.35 -10.43 3.02
C ASP A 51 15.89 -10.86 2.78
N VAL A 52 15.39 -10.54 1.58
CA VAL A 52 14.08 -10.95 1.08
C VAL A 52 14.07 -12.48 0.98
N HIS A 53 15.22 -13.09 1.21
CA HIS A 53 15.50 -14.48 1.41
C HIS A 53 15.40 -14.89 2.88
N SER A 54 14.41 -14.35 3.65
CA SER A 54 13.89 -15.18 4.73
C SER A 54 13.28 -16.40 4.04
N PRO A 55 13.89 -17.60 4.15
CA PRO A 55 13.56 -18.72 3.28
C PRO A 55 12.16 -19.31 3.55
N GLU A 56 11.38 -18.72 4.41
CA GLU A 56 10.09 -19.23 4.82
C GLU A 56 8.97 -18.23 4.56
N SER A 57 8.05 -18.64 3.70
CA SER A 57 6.76 -17.99 3.54
C SER A 57 5.94 -18.10 4.84
N VAL A 58 5.15 -17.07 5.14
CA VAL A 58 4.37 -16.96 6.38
C VAL A 58 2.91 -17.34 6.17
N SER A 59 2.34 -17.99 7.19
CA SER A 59 0.91 -18.23 7.29
C SER A 59 0.16 -16.93 7.64
N ARG A 60 -1.16 -17.00 7.50
CA ARG A 60 -2.09 -15.92 7.93
C ARG A 60 -1.87 -15.52 9.39
N ASP A 61 -1.72 -16.48 10.28
CA ASP A 61 -1.55 -16.23 11.71
C ASP A 61 -0.17 -15.63 12.01
N GLU A 62 0.88 -16.08 11.33
CA GLU A 62 2.22 -15.50 11.47
C GLU A 62 2.25 -14.05 10.97
N ALA A 63 1.62 -13.75 9.82
CA ALA A 63 1.51 -12.39 9.32
C ALA A 63 0.74 -11.48 10.30
N ARG A 64 -0.42 -11.92 10.79
CA ARG A 64 -1.19 -11.19 11.80
C ARG A 64 -0.44 -10.96 13.10
N ASN A 65 0.32 -11.96 13.56
CA ASN A 65 1.12 -11.84 14.77
C ASN A 65 2.27 -10.85 14.59
N ALA A 66 2.85 -10.74 13.40
CA ALA A 66 3.87 -9.74 13.09
C ALA A 66 3.28 -8.32 13.17
N ASP A 67 2.13 -8.08 12.55
CA ASP A 67 1.40 -6.80 12.63
C ASP A 67 1.03 -6.47 14.08
N LYS A 68 0.46 -7.44 14.79
CA LYS A 68 0.08 -7.27 16.19
C LYS A 68 1.28 -6.92 17.07
N ARG A 69 2.41 -7.60 16.90
CA ARG A 69 3.64 -7.30 17.63
C ARG A 69 4.15 -5.90 17.30
N ALA A 70 4.13 -5.49 16.03
CA ALA A 70 4.51 -4.14 15.63
C ALA A 70 3.68 -3.08 16.35
N ILE A 71 2.36 -3.30 16.44
CA ILE A 71 1.44 -2.35 17.06
C ILE A 71 1.49 -2.39 18.59
N GLU A 72 1.37 -3.59 19.20
CA GLU A 72 1.19 -3.71 20.65
C GLU A 72 2.52 -3.66 21.43
N THR A 73 3.60 -4.22 20.87
CA THR A 73 4.90 -4.30 21.55
C THR A 73 5.79 -3.12 21.21
N PHE A 74 5.86 -2.75 19.93
CA PHE A 74 6.73 -1.64 19.50
C PHE A 74 6.00 -0.31 19.43
N GLY A 75 4.68 -0.28 19.61
CA GLY A 75 3.89 0.95 19.61
C GLY A 75 3.78 1.63 18.23
N ILE A 76 4.00 0.89 17.14
CA ILE A 76 3.89 1.43 15.78
C ILE A 76 2.40 1.49 15.40
N PRO A 77 1.80 2.67 15.19
CA PRO A 77 0.41 2.75 14.78
C PRO A 77 0.14 2.04 13.45
N SER A 78 -0.97 1.30 13.34
CA SER A 78 -1.36 0.56 12.14
C SER A 78 -1.38 1.43 10.88
N ILE A 79 -1.83 2.68 11.03
CA ILE A 79 -1.88 3.64 9.92
C ILE A 79 -0.50 3.98 9.36
N LEU A 80 0.58 3.91 10.14
CA LEU A 80 1.95 4.10 9.65
C LEU A 80 2.44 2.90 8.85
N LEU A 81 2.09 1.68 9.26
CA LEU A 81 2.39 0.47 8.49
C LEU A 81 1.66 0.51 7.15
N MET A 82 0.38 0.90 7.15
CA MET A 82 -0.44 1.09 5.96
C MET A 82 0.12 2.17 5.03
N GLU A 83 0.62 3.28 5.58
CA GLU A 83 1.26 4.34 4.79
C GLU A 83 2.54 3.83 4.11
N ASN A 84 3.39 3.09 4.83
CA ASN A 84 4.58 2.48 4.27
C ASN A 84 4.23 1.46 3.17
N ALA A 85 3.18 0.64 3.38
CA ALA A 85 2.67 -0.30 2.39
C ALA A 85 2.21 0.42 1.11
N ALA A 86 1.44 1.50 1.26
CA ALA A 86 0.97 2.29 0.13
C ALA A 86 2.12 2.93 -0.66
N LEU A 87 3.11 3.51 0.03
CA LEU A 87 4.29 4.09 -0.61
C LEU A 87 5.13 3.05 -1.35
N ALA A 88 5.30 1.87 -0.76
CA ALA A 88 6.00 0.76 -1.39
C ALA A 88 5.23 0.28 -2.64
N PHE A 89 3.92 0.11 -2.55
CA PHE A 89 3.07 -0.29 -3.67
C PHE A 89 3.12 0.71 -4.83
N VAL A 90 3.01 2.01 -4.55
CA VAL A 90 3.04 3.07 -5.57
C VAL A 90 4.35 3.05 -6.38
N ARG A 91 5.48 2.70 -5.77
CA ARG A 91 6.76 2.58 -6.47
C ARG A 91 6.73 1.50 -7.55
N GLU A 92 5.98 0.41 -7.30
CA GLU A 92 5.87 -0.74 -8.20
C GLU A 92 4.89 -0.52 -9.36
N VAL A 93 4.04 0.53 -9.30
CA VAL A 93 3.03 0.83 -10.32
C VAL A 93 3.20 2.22 -10.95
N LYS A 94 4.29 2.91 -10.66
CA LYS A 94 4.51 4.31 -11.08
C LYS A 94 4.54 4.51 -12.60
N GLU A 95 4.83 3.47 -13.37
CA GLU A 95 4.89 3.48 -14.84
C GLU A 95 3.52 3.67 -15.49
N TYR A 96 2.44 3.24 -14.84
CA TYR A 96 1.08 3.41 -15.37
C TYR A 96 0.56 4.83 -15.13
N ALA A 97 -0.37 5.26 -16.01
CA ALA A 97 -0.99 6.59 -15.94
C ALA A 97 -2.47 6.54 -15.56
N VAL A 98 -3.20 5.46 -15.91
CA VAL A 98 -4.65 5.32 -15.74
C VAL A 98 -4.97 4.12 -14.86
N PHE A 99 -5.68 4.36 -13.75
CA PHE A 99 -5.94 3.37 -12.71
C PHE A 99 -7.43 3.21 -12.40
N ALA A 100 -7.87 1.95 -12.29
CA ALA A 100 -9.09 1.59 -11.61
C ALA A 100 -8.71 0.88 -10.29
N ILE A 101 -9.10 1.40 -9.14
CA ILE A 101 -8.72 0.85 -7.83
C ILE A 101 -9.97 0.30 -7.16
N VAL A 102 -9.98 -0.99 -6.85
CA VAL A 102 -11.14 -1.68 -6.28
C VAL A 102 -10.87 -2.01 -4.82
N CYS A 103 -11.63 -1.37 -3.92
CA CYS A 103 -11.46 -1.46 -2.47
C CYS A 103 -12.67 -2.12 -1.79
N SER A 104 -12.46 -2.86 -0.71
CA SER A 104 -13.53 -3.21 0.23
C SER A 104 -13.33 -2.53 1.59
N PRO A 105 -14.37 -2.47 2.45
CA PRO A 105 -14.26 -1.85 3.77
C PRO A 105 -13.45 -2.67 4.78
N GLY A 106 -12.20 -2.99 4.47
CA GLY A 106 -11.24 -3.71 5.31
C GLY A 106 -9.87 -3.03 5.32
N SER A 107 -8.89 -3.64 5.99
CA SER A 107 -7.51 -3.10 6.00
C SER A 107 -6.93 -3.04 4.59
N ASN A 108 -7.10 -4.10 3.79
CA ASN A 108 -6.63 -4.11 2.39
C ASN A 108 -7.24 -2.99 1.53
N GLY A 109 -8.55 -2.70 1.73
CA GLY A 109 -9.18 -1.54 1.09
C GLY A 109 -8.67 -0.20 1.63
N GLY A 110 -8.21 -0.17 2.88
CA GLY A 110 -7.51 0.97 3.46
C GLY A 110 -6.18 1.24 2.76
N ASP A 111 -5.38 0.18 2.49
CA ASP A 111 -4.16 0.25 1.69
C ASP A 111 -4.48 0.79 0.28
N GLY A 112 -5.52 0.26 -0.36
CA GLY A 112 -5.97 0.72 -1.69
C GLY A 112 -6.36 2.20 -1.72
N LEU A 113 -7.04 2.72 -0.68
CA LEU A 113 -7.37 4.14 -0.56
C LEU A 113 -6.13 5.01 -0.32
N ALA A 114 -5.16 4.53 0.45
CA ALA A 114 -3.88 5.22 0.65
C ALA A 114 -3.08 5.27 -0.67
N VAL A 115 -3.03 4.17 -1.42
CA VAL A 115 -2.45 4.11 -2.77
C VAL A 115 -3.14 5.11 -3.70
N ALA A 116 -4.47 5.12 -3.73
CA ALA A 116 -5.26 6.07 -4.54
C ALA A 116 -4.87 7.53 -4.24
N ARG A 117 -4.72 7.87 -2.97
CA ARG A 117 -4.29 9.21 -2.54
C ARG A 117 -2.94 9.60 -3.11
N HIS A 118 -1.96 8.72 -3.01
CA HIS A 118 -0.62 9.00 -3.56
C HIS A 118 -0.64 9.14 -5.08
N LEU A 119 -1.37 8.27 -5.77
CA LEU A 119 -1.49 8.35 -7.24
C LEU A 119 -2.18 9.64 -7.69
N CYS A 120 -3.24 10.09 -6.99
CA CYS A 120 -3.88 11.38 -7.25
C CYS A 120 -2.90 12.56 -7.05
N ILE A 121 -2.10 12.55 -5.96
CA ILE A 121 -1.08 13.57 -5.68
C ILE A 121 0.00 13.59 -6.78
N LEU A 122 0.32 12.43 -7.35
CA LEU A 122 1.26 12.30 -8.48
C LEU A 122 0.64 12.70 -9.83
N GLY A 123 -0.61 13.16 -9.86
CA GLY A 123 -1.31 13.60 -11.08
C GLY A 123 -1.73 12.47 -12.00
N LYS A 124 -1.90 11.26 -11.47
CA LYS A 124 -2.38 10.09 -12.23
C LYS A 124 -3.91 10.16 -12.40
N ASP A 125 -4.44 9.56 -13.49
CA ASP A 125 -5.89 9.37 -13.67
C ASP A 125 -6.34 8.17 -12.83
N VAL A 126 -7.10 8.45 -11.77
CA VAL A 126 -7.51 7.46 -10.76
C VAL A 126 -9.02 7.42 -10.65
N ARG A 127 -9.58 6.21 -10.64
CA ARG A 127 -10.97 5.94 -10.27
C ARG A 127 -11.00 4.89 -9.17
N VAL A 128 -11.66 5.20 -8.06
CA VAL A 128 -11.79 4.29 -6.92
C VAL A 128 -13.20 3.72 -6.88
N TYR A 129 -13.29 2.41 -6.73
CA TYR A 129 -14.54 1.66 -6.67
C TYR A 129 -14.64 0.93 -5.33
N ILE A 130 -15.53 1.38 -4.46
CA ILE A 130 -15.75 0.76 -3.14
C ILE A 130 -16.86 -0.27 -3.27
N VAL A 131 -16.54 -1.52 -2.93
CA VAL A 131 -17.45 -2.67 -2.94
C VAL A 131 -17.86 -3.01 -1.52
N GLY A 132 -19.16 -2.90 -1.21
CA GLY A 132 -19.69 -3.13 0.14
C GLY A 132 -20.02 -1.84 0.89
N ASP A 133 -20.39 -1.96 2.17
CA ASP A 133 -20.83 -0.83 2.99
C ASP A 133 -19.64 -0.12 3.66
N PRO A 134 -19.26 1.12 3.25
CA PRO A 134 -18.13 1.84 3.80
C PRO A 134 -18.23 2.11 5.30
N LYS A 135 -19.43 2.12 5.86
CA LYS A 135 -19.67 2.35 7.30
C LYS A 135 -19.11 1.23 8.16
N LYS A 136 -18.99 0.03 7.60
CA LYS A 136 -18.45 -1.17 8.26
C LYS A 136 -16.93 -1.30 8.15
N GLY A 137 -16.27 -0.29 7.59
CA GLY A 137 -14.82 -0.29 7.37
C GLY A 137 -14.01 -0.33 8.67
N SER A 138 -12.76 -0.79 8.56
CA SER A 138 -11.75 -0.65 9.60
C SER A 138 -11.48 0.84 9.90
N ASP A 139 -10.87 1.14 11.03
CA ASP A 139 -10.58 2.54 11.39
C ASP A 139 -9.58 3.18 10.40
N ASP A 140 -8.60 2.42 9.93
CA ASP A 140 -7.64 2.88 8.93
C ASP A 140 -8.31 3.10 7.56
N PHE A 141 -9.23 2.20 7.15
CA PHE A 141 -10.04 2.41 5.96
C PHE A 141 -10.85 3.70 6.06
N LYS A 142 -11.56 3.92 7.18
CA LYS A 142 -12.37 5.13 7.40
C LYS A 142 -11.50 6.40 7.42
N THR A 143 -10.30 6.31 7.98
CA THR A 143 -9.34 7.41 8.00
C THR A 143 -8.93 7.79 6.58
N ASN A 144 -8.51 6.82 5.76
CA ASN A 144 -8.12 7.06 4.37
C ASN A 144 -9.30 7.48 3.49
N LEU A 145 -10.50 6.91 3.70
CA LEU A 145 -11.70 7.35 3.00
C LEU A 145 -12.04 8.81 3.32
N LYS A 146 -11.94 9.22 4.57
CA LYS A 146 -12.15 10.62 4.99
C LYS A 146 -11.12 11.56 4.35
N ILE A 147 -9.88 11.13 4.21
CA ILE A 147 -8.84 11.91 3.52
C ILE A 147 -9.20 12.03 2.04
N MET A 148 -9.48 10.91 1.36
CA MET A 148 -9.83 10.89 -0.06
C MET A 148 -11.09 11.72 -0.36
N SER A 149 -12.12 11.65 0.50
CA SER A 149 -13.35 12.45 0.33
C SER A 149 -13.13 13.97 0.42
N LYS A 150 -12.00 14.41 0.95
CA LYS A 150 -11.61 15.83 0.99
C LYS A 150 -10.64 16.22 -0.13
N LEU A 151 -9.78 15.28 -0.53
CA LEU A 151 -8.72 15.51 -1.52
C LEU A 151 -9.27 15.44 -2.95
N ALA A 152 -10.02 14.39 -3.26
CA ALA A 152 -10.51 14.06 -4.59
C ALA A 152 -11.84 13.30 -4.49
N PRO A 153 -12.93 13.92 -4.03
CA PRO A 153 -14.23 13.25 -3.86
C PRO A 153 -14.81 12.71 -5.18
N GLU A 154 -14.47 13.34 -6.31
CA GLU A 154 -14.91 13.00 -7.65
C GLU A 154 -14.41 11.64 -8.15
N VAL A 155 -13.32 11.13 -7.60
CA VAL A 155 -12.78 9.82 -8.00
C VAL A 155 -13.43 8.64 -7.25
N LEU A 156 -14.20 8.93 -6.18
CA LEU A 156 -14.79 7.92 -5.31
C LEU A 156 -16.16 7.45 -5.83
N ASN A 157 -16.28 6.17 -6.11
CA ASN A 157 -17.48 5.51 -6.55
C ASN A 157 -17.82 4.33 -5.64
N THR A 158 -19.09 3.96 -5.54
CA THR A 158 -19.53 2.70 -4.94
C THR A 158 -19.99 1.76 -6.03
N VAL A 159 -19.73 0.46 -5.91
CA VAL A 159 -20.20 -0.53 -6.88
C VAL A 159 -21.52 -1.15 -6.40
N ASN A 160 -22.52 -1.08 -7.25
CA ASN A 160 -23.83 -1.74 -7.07
C ASN A 160 -24.38 -2.16 -8.43
N ASP A 161 -25.58 -2.75 -8.46
CA ASP A 161 -26.19 -3.23 -9.70
C ASP A 161 -26.52 -2.08 -10.69
N ASP A 162 -26.85 -0.89 -10.19
CA ASP A 162 -27.27 0.23 -11.03
C ASP A 162 -26.12 0.87 -11.81
N ASN A 163 -24.88 0.80 -11.29
CA ASN A 163 -23.70 1.40 -11.91
C ASN A 163 -22.63 0.38 -12.35
N PHE A 164 -22.99 -0.89 -12.45
CA PHE A 164 -22.03 -1.94 -12.76
C PHE A 164 -21.44 -1.81 -14.17
N GLU A 165 -22.22 -1.35 -15.15
CA GLU A 165 -21.74 -1.11 -16.52
C GLU A 165 -20.68 0.00 -16.58
N GLU A 166 -20.80 1.03 -15.75
CA GLU A 166 -19.81 2.09 -15.62
C GLU A 166 -18.50 1.55 -15.04
N PHE A 167 -18.61 0.69 -14.01
CA PHE A 167 -17.46 -0.01 -13.44
C PHE A 167 -16.75 -0.89 -14.49
N GLU A 168 -17.51 -1.69 -15.26
CA GLU A 168 -16.92 -2.50 -16.34
C GLU A 168 -16.24 -1.65 -17.43
N SER A 169 -16.81 -0.49 -17.76
CA SER A 169 -16.21 0.45 -18.70
C SER A 169 -14.87 0.98 -18.18
N ALA A 170 -14.79 1.26 -16.89
CA ALA A 170 -13.54 1.71 -16.26
C ALA A 170 -12.47 0.61 -16.26
N LEU A 171 -12.85 -0.65 -16.04
CA LEU A 171 -11.93 -1.78 -16.13
C LEU A 171 -11.33 -1.95 -17.54
N ARG A 172 -12.11 -1.72 -18.57
CA ARG A 172 -11.63 -1.77 -19.97
C ARG A 172 -10.73 -0.59 -20.32
N GLY A 173 -10.92 0.56 -19.65
CA GLY A 173 -10.23 1.81 -19.94
C GLY A 173 -8.97 2.05 -19.10
N CYS A 174 -8.72 1.27 -18.05
CA CYS A 174 -7.53 1.45 -17.22
C CYS A 174 -6.30 0.73 -17.82
N GLU A 175 -5.12 1.26 -17.54
CA GLU A 175 -3.86 0.58 -17.86
C GLU A 175 -3.57 -0.53 -16.84
N THR A 176 -3.92 -0.32 -15.58
CA THR A 176 -3.88 -1.35 -14.55
C THR A 176 -5.06 -1.20 -13.59
N CYS A 177 -5.66 -2.33 -13.21
CA CYS A 177 -6.64 -2.43 -12.14
C CYS A 177 -5.92 -2.80 -10.85
N ILE A 178 -6.09 -2.01 -9.78
CA ILE A 178 -5.54 -2.34 -8.46
C ILE A 178 -6.60 -3.10 -7.67
N ASP A 179 -6.27 -4.33 -7.30
CA ASP A 179 -7.05 -5.20 -6.44
C ASP A 179 -6.69 -4.96 -4.98
N ALA A 180 -7.57 -4.28 -4.27
CA ALA A 180 -7.49 -4.01 -2.84
C ALA A 180 -8.79 -4.43 -2.12
N ILE A 181 -9.39 -5.57 -2.54
CA ILE A 181 -10.64 -6.05 -1.96
C ILE A 181 -10.37 -6.82 -0.68
N PHE A 182 -9.70 -7.98 -0.77
CA PHE A 182 -9.45 -8.86 0.36
C PHE A 182 -7.95 -9.14 0.48
N GLY A 183 -7.41 -8.97 1.69
CA GLY A 183 -6.05 -9.38 2.04
C GLY A 183 -6.02 -10.74 2.75
N THR A 184 -4.99 -10.98 3.54
CA THR A 184 -4.75 -12.22 4.31
C THR A 184 -5.89 -12.59 5.27
N GLY A 185 -6.81 -11.66 5.56
CA GLY A 185 -7.93 -11.87 6.47
C GLY A 185 -9.07 -12.74 5.95
N LEU A 186 -9.14 -13.00 4.64
CA LEU A 186 -10.22 -13.76 4.03
C LEU A 186 -10.19 -15.24 4.43
N ASN A 187 -11.29 -15.75 4.98
CA ASN A 187 -11.41 -17.14 5.46
C ASN A 187 -12.75 -17.79 5.10
N ARG A 188 -13.45 -17.25 4.12
CA ARG A 188 -14.75 -17.75 3.65
C ARG A 188 -14.88 -17.57 2.14
N PRO A 189 -15.73 -18.35 1.48
CA PRO A 189 -15.99 -18.20 0.05
C PRO A 189 -16.43 -16.78 -0.31
N VAL A 190 -15.94 -16.29 -1.46
CA VAL A 190 -16.33 -15.02 -2.04
C VAL A 190 -17.62 -15.19 -2.81
N GLU A 191 -18.65 -14.44 -2.43
CA GLU A 191 -20.00 -14.54 -2.98
C GLU A 191 -20.60 -13.17 -3.33
N GLY A 192 -21.78 -13.18 -3.95
CA GLY A 192 -22.55 -11.97 -4.24
C GLY A 192 -21.83 -10.96 -5.12
N ILE A 193 -21.94 -9.68 -4.77
CA ILE A 193 -21.35 -8.58 -5.55
C ILE A 193 -19.83 -8.70 -5.64
N PHE A 194 -19.14 -9.19 -4.60
CA PHE A 194 -17.69 -9.36 -4.61
C PHE A 194 -17.26 -10.41 -5.66
N LYS A 195 -17.99 -11.53 -5.77
CA LYS A 195 -17.75 -12.52 -6.80
C LYS A 195 -17.90 -11.92 -8.19
N ARG A 196 -18.99 -11.21 -8.44
CA ARG A 196 -19.26 -10.55 -9.72
C ARG A 196 -18.17 -9.53 -10.09
N VAL A 197 -17.71 -8.74 -9.10
CA VAL A 197 -16.61 -7.77 -9.28
C VAL A 197 -15.31 -8.47 -9.67
N ILE A 198 -14.91 -9.52 -8.96
CA ILE A 198 -13.67 -10.28 -9.28
C ILE A 198 -13.76 -10.94 -10.67
N GLU A 199 -14.92 -11.49 -11.02
CA GLU A 199 -15.15 -12.06 -12.37
C GLU A 199 -15.01 -10.99 -13.46
N ALA A 200 -15.55 -9.78 -13.23
CA ALA A 200 -15.42 -8.66 -14.15
C ALA A 200 -13.97 -8.20 -14.27
N MET A 201 -13.24 -8.04 -13.14
CA MET A 201 -11.82 -7.69 -13.15
C MET A 201 -11.00 -8.69 -13.97
N ASN A 202 -11.17 -9.99 -13.71
CA ASN A 202 -10.46 -11.06 -14.43
C ASN A 202 -10.76 -11.09 -15.94
N SER A 203 -11.95 -10.63 -16.35
CA SER A 203 -12.41 -10.70 -17.74
C SER A 203 -12.08 -9.46 -18.54
N LEU A 204 -12.00 -8.29 -17.91
CA LEU A 204 -12.01 -6.99 -18.58
C LEU A 204 -10.74 -6.17 -18.38
N ALA A 205 -10.06 -6.31 -17.24
CA ALA A 205 -8.80 -5.60 -17.00
C ALA A 205 -7.64 -6.28 -17.74
N THR A 206 -6.83 -5.50 -18.43
CA THR A 206 -5.63 -6.01 -19.13
C THR A 206 -4.52 -6.38 -18.15
N HIS A 207 -4.32 -5.55 -17.14
CA HIS A 207 -3.39 -5.79 -16.05
C HIS A 207 -4.11 -5.65 -14.72
N ILE A 208 -3.80 -6.55 -13.77
CA ILE A 208 -4.27 -6.47 -12.40
C ILE A 208 -3.06 -6.54 -11.49
N THR A 209 -2.93 -5.52 -10.62
CA THR A 209 -1.92 -5.51 -9.57
C THR A 209 -2.61 -5.68 -8.22
N SER A 210 -2.36 -6.80 -7.53
CA SER A 210 -2.98 -7.09 -6.23
C SER A 210 -2.16 -6.53 -5.07
N VAL A 211 -2.89 -5.96 -4.10
CA VAL A 211 -2.35 -5.46 -2.83
C VAL A 211 -2.27 -6.63 -1.85
N ASP A 212 -1.09 -6.94 -1.43
CA ASP A 212 -0.71 -7.97 -0.45
C ASP A 212 -0.93 -9.43 -0.92
N ILE A 213 -2.14 -9.79 -1.34
CA ILE A 213 -2.50 -11.10 -1.88
C ILE A 213 -3.68 -10.96 -2.84
N PRO A 214 -3.75 -11.71 -3.95
CA PRO A 214 -4.90 -11.68 -4.85
C PRO A 214 -6.20 -11.97 -4.10
N SER A 215 -7.18 -11.08 -4.26
CA SER A 215 -8.46 -11.21 -3.56
C SER A 215 -9.16 -12.51 -3.92
N GLY A 216 -9.51 -13.29 -2.90
CA GLY A 216 -10.12 -14.60 -3.07
C GLY A 216 -9.13 -15.76 -2.94
N LEU A 217 -7.82 -15.54 -2.90
CA LEU A 217 -6.82 -16.57 -2.64
C LEU A 217 -6.70 -16.83 -1.13
N ASP A 218 -6.73 -18.08 -0.71
CA ASP A 218 -6.47 -18.45 0.67
C ASP A 218 -4.98 -18.28 1.00
N CYS A 219 -4.70 -17.51 2.05
CA CYS A 219 -3.34 -17.12 2.45
C CYS A 219 -2.46 -18.33 2.86
N ASP A 220 -3.05 -19.41 3.33
CA ASP A 220 -2.31 -20.56 3.85
C ASP A 220 -2.20 -21.69 2.81
N THR A 221 -3.28 -21.95 2.09
CA THR A 221 -3.37 -23.09 1.16
C THR A 221 -3.10 -22.75 -0.29
N GLY A 222 -3.27 -21.47 -0.67
CA GLY A 222 -3.20 -21.04 -2.07
C GLY A 222 -4.38 -21.48 -2.93
N GLU A 223 -5.43 -22.01 -2.30
CA GLU A 223 -6.65 -22.40 -3.01
C GLU A 223 -7.61 -21.18 -3.15
N PRO A 224 -8.29 -21.04 -4.30
CA PRO A 224 -9.34 -20.04 -4.44
C PRO A 224 -10.52 -20.30 -3.50
N LEU A 225 -10.92 -19.32 -2.74
CA LEU A 225 -12.13 -19.34 -1.92
C LEU A 225 -13.37 -18.99 -2.77
N GLY A 226 -13.76 -19.88 -3.65
CA GLY A 226 -14.84 -19.70 -4.62
C GLY A 226 -14.37 -19.04 -5.91
N VAL A 227 -14.05 -17.75 -5.88
CA VAL A 227 -13.43 -17.02 -6.98
C VAL A 227 -12.20 -16.29 -6.48
N CYS A 228 -11.19 -16.15 -7.34
CA CYS A 228 -9.94 -15.47 -7.03
C CYS A 228 -9.54 -14.53 -8.18
N VAL A 229 -8.94 -13.41 -7.84
CA VAL A 229 -8.27 -12.53 -8.80
C VAL A 229 -7.08 -13.26 -9.40
N ARG A 230 -6.89 -13.09 -10.72
CA ARG A 230 -5.72 -13.55 -11.45
C ARG A 230 -4.82 -12.35 -11.72
N ALA A 231 -4.00 -12.01 -10.75
CA ALA A 231 -3.13 -10.86 -10.85
C ALA A 231 -2.05 -11.08 -11.91
N THR A 232 -1.69 -10.03 -12.63
CA THR A 232 -0.46 -9.99 -13.46
C THR A 232 0.75 -9.63 -12.61
N ARG A 233 0.51 -8.94 -11.48
CA ARG A 233 1.50 -8.60 -10.47
C ARG A 233 0.86 -8.61 -9.08
N THR A 234 1.65 -8.99 -8.07
CA THR A 234 1.28 -8.84 -6.66
C THR A 234 2.41 -8.16 -5.89
N VAL A 235 2.08 -7.13 -5.14
CA VAL A 235 3.00 -6.49 -4.20
C VAL A 235 2.59 -6.92 -2.80
N THR A 236 3.35 -7.87 -2.24
CA THR A 236 3.09 -8.42 -0.90
C THR A 236 3.98 -7.78 0.14
N PHE A 237 3.47 -7.62 1.36
CA PHE A 237 4.11 -6.84 2.40
C PHE A 237 4.81 -7.69 3.45
N HIS A 238 5.95 -7.21 3.93
CA HIS A 238 6.78 -7.79 4.99
C HIS A 238 7.40 -9.13 4.59
N ARG A 239 6.59 -10.18 4.27
CA ARG A 239 7.06 -11.51 3.90
C ARG A 239 6.14 -12.15 2.85
N MET A 240 6.68 -13.11 2.10
CA MET A 240 5.91 -13.96 1.20
C MET A 240 4.83 -14.71 1.99
N LYS A 241 3.60 -14.77 1.48
CA LYS A 241 2.51 -15.56 2.06
C LYS A 241 2.56 -16.99 1.53
N LYS A 242 2.29 -17.99 2.39
CA LYS A 242 2.29 -19.42 2.02
C LYS A 242 1.43 -19.69 0.79
N GLY A 243 0.22 -19.11 0.75
CA GLY A 243 -0.68 -19.28 -0.38
C GLY A 243 -0.15 -18.73 -1.71
N LEU A 244 0.58 -17.63 -1.69
CA LEU A 244 1.26 -17.09 -2.88
C LEU A 244 2.43 -17.98 -3.33
N ASP A 245 3.19 -18.50 -2.37
CA ASP A 245 4.35 -19.35 -2.62
C ASP A 245 3.95 -20.68 -3.29
N VAL A 246 2.86 -21.28 -2.83
CA VAL A 246 2.37 -22.57 -3.40
C VAL A 246 1.52 -22.38 -4.66
N SER A 247 0.97 -21.20 -4.90
CA SER A 247 0.08 -20.91 -6.04
C SER A 247 0.44 -19.62 -6.77
N PRO A 248 1.70 -19.47 -7.24
CA PRO A 248 2.18 -18.24 -7.88
C PRO A 248 1.42 -17.88 -9.17
N GLN A 249 0.71 -18.84 -9.80
CA GLN A 249 -0.11 -18.62 -10.99
C GLN A 249 -1.26 -17.62 -10.77
N TYR A 250 -1.67 -17.37 -9.53
CA TYR A 250 -2.64 -16.32 -9.21
C TYR A 250 -1.99 -14.98 -8.90
N GLY A 251 -0.73 -14.99 -8.44
CA GLY A 251 0.01 -13.78 -8.04
C GLY A 251 0.71 -13.03 -9.17
N GLY A 252 0.97 -13.72 -10.29
CA GLY A 252 1.76 -13.17 -11.39
C GLY A 252 3.21 -12.89 -10.98
N ASP A 253 3.71 -11.70 -11.34
CA ASP A 253 5.02 -11.22 -10.89
C ASP A 253 4.93 -10.74 -9.43
N ILE A 254 5.59 -11.44 -8.50
CA ILE A 254 5.44 -11.20 -7.07
C ILE A 254 6.63 -10.43 -6.53
N THR A 255 6.36 -9.24 -5.98
CA THR A 255 7.36 -8.41 -5.28
C THR A 255 7.04 -8.41 -3.78
N VAL A 256 8.03 -8.79 -2.95
CA VAL A 256 7.93 -8.65 -1.49
C VAL A 256 8.53 -7.31 -1.08
N THR A 257 7.78 -6.48 -0.36
CA THR A 257 8.22 -5.16 0.08
C THR A 257 8.24 -5.04 1.60
N TYR A 258 9.23 -4.34 2.11
CA TYR A 258 9.33 -4.04 3.54
C TYR A 258 8.48 -2.83 3.89
N ILE A 259 7.74 -2.90 5.02
CA ILE A 259 6.81 -1.86 5.45
C ILE A 259 7.10 -1.33 6.87
N GLY A 260 8.23 -1.68 7.47
CA GLY A 260 8.63 -1.21 8.80
C GLY A 260 8.21 -2.11 9.96
N ILE A 261 7.85 -3.36 9.71
CA ILE A 261 7.58 -4.34 10.76
C ILE A 261 8.92 -4.92 11.25
N PRO A 262 9.25 -4.80 12.55
CA PRO A 262 10.47 -5.40 13.12
C PRO A 262 10.43 -6.93 13.10
N ASN A 263 11.57 -7.57 12.80
CA ASN A 263 11.73 -9.03 12.82
C ASN A 263 11.71 -9.61 14.23
#